data_b69cbc108273c20733c1796bf7886fcd
#
_entry.id   b69cbc108273c20733c1796bf7886fcd
#
_cell.length_a   1.000
_cell.length_b   1.000
_cell.length_c   1.000
_cell.angle_alpha   90.00
_cell.angle_beta   90.00
_cell.angle_gamma   90.00
#
_symmetry.space_group_name_H-M   'P 1'
#
loop_
_entity.id
_entity.type
_entity.pdbx_description
1 polymer ?
#
loop_
_entity_poly.entity_id
_entity_poly.type
_entity_poly.pdbx_seq_one_letter_code
_entity_poly.pdbx_strand_id
1 'polypeptide(L)'
;MAGSAGTAKNSNDMRIGVLSDTHDHLGHLRRAVDALCDLQVELALHAGDYVAPFVVNELQRLPCRMLGIFGNNDGERVGLTRRLSEIGQVQVQPLFLELEGCRIAMVHEPEPVEAFARSGLYDLVIYGHTHQQELRTVGACLVLNPGELCGWLTDTPTCAVITLPERTVEILSLR
;
A
#
# COMPACT_ATOMS: atom_id res chain seq x y z
N MET A 1 4.65 -21.15 -20.12
CA MET A 1 5.77 -20.32 -19.66
C MET A 1 5.61 -18.94 -20.25
N ALA A 2 4.98 -18.04 -19.52
CA ALA A 2 4.90 -16.61 -19.87
C ALA A 2 5.75 -15.88 -18.82
N GLY A 3 6.97 -15.50 -19.21
CA GLY A 3 7.84 -14.69 -18.38
C GLY A 3 7.26 -13.28 -18.27
N SER A 4 6.99 -12.81 -17.06
CA SER A 4 6.71 -11.41 -16.81
C SER A 4 7.97 -10.63 -17.13
N ALA A 5 7.94 -9.87 -18.21
CA ALA A 5 8.97 -8.88 -18.51
C ALA A 5 8.82 -7.75 -17.49
N GLY A 6 9.57 -7.82 -16.41
CA GLY A 6 9.73 -6.68 -15.52
C GLY A 6 10.25 -5.49 -16.32
N THR A 7 9.51 -4.40 -16.36
CA THR A 7 9.94 -3.16 -17.01
C THR A 7 11.23 -2.71 -16.34
N ALA A 8 12.29 -2.52 -17.14
CA ALA A 8 13.57 -2.04 -16.64
C ALA A 8 13.38 -0.67 -15.98
N LYS A 9 13.88 -0.49 -14.75
CA LYS A 9 13.82 0.78 -14.02
C LYS A 9 14.66 1.82 -14.77
N ASN A 10 14.05 2.95 -15.17
CA ASN A 10 14.79 4.14 -15.53
C ASN A 10 15.44 4.76 -14.29
N SER A 11 16.55 5.44 -14.45
CA SER A 11 17.29 6.05 -13.32
C SER A 11 16.52 7.09 -12.51
N ASN A 12 15.36 7.54 -13.02
CA ASN A 12 14.49 8.54 -12.39
C ASN A 12 13.16 7.96 -11.87
N ASP A 13 12.93 6.65 -11.98
CA ASP A 13 11.66 6.05 -11.57
C ASP A 13 11.67 5.73 -10.07
N MET A 14 10.73 6.31 -9.32
CA MET A 14 10.50 5.95 -7.92
C MET A 14 9.49 4.80 -7.82
N ARG A 15 9.87 3.70 -7.19
CA ARG A 15 8.97 2.56 -6.93
C ARG A 15 8.43 2.60 -5.51
N ILE A 16 7.11 2.50 -5.38
CA ILE A 16 6.38 2.55 -4.12
C ILE A 16 5.60 1.24 -3.94
N GLY A 17 5.89 0.49 -2.88
CA GLY A 17 5.08 -0.66 -2.48
C GLY A 17 3.80 -0.21 -1.78
N VAL A 18 2.67 -0.82 -2.09
CA VAL A 18 1.37 -0.52 -1.48
C VAL A 18 0.77 -1.79 -0.89
N LEU A 19 0.51 -1.77 0.41
CA LEU A 19 -0.03 -2.85 1.21
C LEU A 19 -1.34 -2.41 1.86
N SER A 20 -2.26 -3.34 2.10
CA SER A 20 -3.47 -3.12 2.91
C SER A 20 -3.99 -4.44 3.48
N ASP A 21 -4.78 -4.36 4.54
CA ASP A 21 -5.55 -5.47 5.07
C ASP A 21 -4.68 -6.70 5.36
N THR A 22 -3.63 -6.49 6.17
CA THR A 22 -2.67 -7.53 6.56
C THR A 22 -3.28 -8.54 7.53
N HIS A 23 -4.17 -8.09 8.43
CA HIS A 23 -4.89 -8.92 9.40
C HIS A 23 -4.03 -10.05 10.00
N ASP A 24 -2.85 -9.69 10.50
CA ASP A 24 -1.91 -10.59 11.17
C ASP A 24 -1.43 -11.79 10.34
N HIS A 25 -1.64 -11.80 9.03
CA HIS A 25 -1.24 -12.91 8.17
C HIS A 25 0.26 -12.86 7.82
N LEU A 26 1.12 -13.28 8.76
CA LEU A 26 2.59 -13.19 8.62
C LEU A 26 3.14 -13.91 7.39
N GLY A 27 2.51 -15.03 6.97
CA GLY A 27 2.97 -15.80 5.81
C GLY A 27 2.90 -15.00 4.51
N HIS A 28 1.76 -14.38 4.24
CA HIS A 28 1.59 -13.52 3.06
C HIS A 28 2.35 -12.20 3.20
N LEU A 29 2.41 -11.63 4.42
CA LEU A 29 3.20 -10.43 4.68
C LEU A 29 4.68 -10.65 4.36
N ARG A 30 5.23 -11.81 4.73
CA ARG A 30 6.61 -12.18 4.39
C ARG A 30 6.83 -12.22 2.88
N ARG A 31 5.93 -12.86 2.13
CA ARG A 31 6.01 -12.92 0.67
C ARG A 31 5.91 -11.53 0.03
N ALA A 32 5.02 -10.67 0.55
CA ALA A 32 4.92 -9.29 0.09
C ALA A 32 6.23 -8.52 0.32
N VAL A 33 6.80 -8.61 1.53
CA VAL A 33 8.07 -7.97 1.86
C VAL A 33 9.19 -8.47 0.95
N ASP A 34 9.30 -9.79 0.74
CA ASP A 34 10.31 -10.36 -0.16
C ASP A 34 10.16 -9.83 -1.58
N ALA A 35 8.93 -9.81 -2.13
CA ALA A 35 8.67 -9.29 -3.47
C ALA A 35 8.98 -7.79 -3.59
N LEU A 36 8.65 -6.98 -2.56
CA LEU A 36 8.96 -5.56 -2.56
C LEU A 36 10.46 -5.29 -2.44
N CYS A 37 11.20 -6.13 -1.69
CA CYS A 37 12.66 -6.07 -1.66
C CYS A 37 13.27 -6.38 -3.03
N ASP A 38 12.82 -7.45 -3.70
CA ASP A 38 13.31 -7.85 -5.02
C ASP A 38 13.05 -6.76 -6.08
N LEU A 39 11.92 -6.06 -5.96
CA LEU A 39 11.55 -4.92 -6.82
C LEU A 39 12.24 -3.61 -6.42
N GLN A 40 13.03 -3.62 -5.34
CA GLN A 40 13.77 -2.45 -4.88
C GLN A 40 12.89 -1.22 -4.68
N VAL A 41 11.77 -1.36 -3.96
CA VAL A 41 10.89 -0.24 -3.62
C VAL A 41 11.62 0.75 -2.70
N GLU A 42 11.35 2.03 -2.90
CA GLU A 42 12.03 3.14 -2.20
C GLU A 42 11.17 3.74 -1.08
N LEU A 43 9.89 3.40 -1.09
CA LEU A 43 8.91 3.73 -0.05
C LEU A 43 7.87 2.62 0.00
N ALA A 44 7.36 2.32 1.19
CA ALA A 44 6.18 1.48 1.37
C ALA A 44 5.02 2.30 1.94
N LEU A 45 3.83 2.13 1.40
CA LEU A 45 2.57 2.68 1.90
C LEU A 45 1.71 1.54 2.43
N HIS A 46 1.08 1.73 3.58
CA HIS A 46 0.16 0.75 4.16
C HIS A 46 -1.18 1.40 4.49
N ALA A 47 -2.22 0.97 3.80
CA ALA A 47 -3.55 1.59 3.88
C ALA A 47 -4.43 1.08 5.04
N GLY A 48 -3.83 0.52 6.10
CA GLY A 48 -4.53 0.15 7.33
C GLY A 48 -4.82 -1.35 7.50
N ASP A 49 -5.37 -1.69 8.66
CA ASP A 49 -5.67 -3.04 9.10
C ASP A 49 -4.43 -3.96 9.21
N TYR A 50 -3.49 -3.52 10.04
CA TYR A 50 -2.36 -4.34 10.52
C TYR A 50 -2.83 -5.41 11.51
N VAL A 51 -3.61 -4.96 12.50
CA VAL A 51 -4.20 -5.56 13.70
C VAL A 51 -3.22 -5.57 14.88
N ALA A 52 -2.21 -6.41 14.92
CA ALA A 52 -1.31 -6.53 16.07
C ALA A 52 0.13 -6.06 15.79
N PRO A 53 0.83 -5.50 16.80
CA PRO A 53 2.18 -4.95 16.63
C PRO A 53 3.26 -5.94 16.15
N PHE A 54 3.04 -7.25 16.27
CA PHE A 54 4.04 -8.24 15.84
C PHE A 54 4.23 -8.30 14.31
N VAL A 55 3.28 -7.78 13.52
CA VAL A 55 3.44 -7.68 12.06
C VAL A 55 4.66 -6.83 11.68
N VAL A 56 5.06 -5.90 12.55
CA VAL A 56 6.24 -5.05 12.36
C VAL A 56 7.53 -5.86 12.26
N ASN A 57 7.58 -7.07 12.84
CA ASN A 57 8.74 -7.96 12.72
C ASN A 57 9.03 -8.36 11.26
N GLU A 58 8.01 -8.46 10.41
CA GLU A 58 8.21 -8.70 8.99
C GLU A 58 8.40 -7.37 8.23
N LEU A 59 7.61 -6.33 8.54
CA LEU A 59 7.71 -5.02 7.88
C LEU A 59 9.08 -4.36 8.04
N GLN A 60 9.77 -4.56 9.17
CA GLN A 60 11.12 -4.01 9.39
C GLN A 60 12.20 -4.59 8.44
N ARG A 61 11.88 -5.65 7.69
CA ARG A 61 12.77 -6.21 6.66
C ARG A 61 12.73 -5.43 5.36
N LEU A 62 11.75 -4.52 5.18
CA LEU A 62 11.71 -3.63 4.02
C LEU A 62 12.98 -2.77 3.97
N PRO A 63 13.58 -2.56 2.79
CA PRO A 63 14.81 -1.79 2.65
C PRO A 63 14.57 -0.27 2.68
N CYS A 64 13.33 0.14 2.89
CA CYS A 64 12.86 1.52 2.78
C CYS A 64 11.98 1.92 3.96
N ARG A 65 11.75 3.22 4.07
CA ARG A 65 10.81 3.79 5.04
C ARG A 65 9.37 3.38 4.70
N MET A 66 8.54 3.26 5.72
CA MET A 66 7.10 3.01 5.56
C MET A 66 6.27 4.20 6.08
N LEU A 67 5.22 4.56 5.34
CA LEU A 67 4.18 5.47 5.79
C LEU A 67 2.85 4.73 5.79
N GLY A 68 2.09 4.86 6.86
CA GLY A 68 0.83 4.14 6.98
C GLY A 68 -0.26 4.91 7.69
N ILE A 69 -1.45 4.37 7.59
CA ILE A 69 -2.62 4.83 8.32
C ILE A 69 -3.21 3.68 9.12
N PHE A 70 -3.99 3.99 10.15
CA PHE A 70 -4.78 2.99 10.83
C PHE A 70 -6.07 2.70 10.07
N GLY A 71 -6.44 1.42 10.04
CA GLY A 71 -7.76 0.96 9.63
C GLY A 71 -8.71 0.78 10.81
N ASN A 72 -9.89 0.25 10.52
CA ASN A 72 -10.94 0.03 11.52
C ASN A 72 -10.66 -1.14 12.48
N ASN A 73 -9.86 -2.11 12.06
CA ASN A 73 -9.48 -3.25 12.89
C ASN A 73 -8.19 -3.02 13.70
N ASP A 74 -7.54 -1.88 13.57
CA ASP A 74 -6.34 -1.53 14.33
C ASP A 74 -6.70 -1.06 15.75
N GLY A 75 -6.89 -1.98 16.66
CA GLY A 75 -7.27 -1.72 18.06
C GLY A 75 -6.08 -1.39 18.95
N GLU A 76 -4.94 -2.04 18.77
CA GLU A 76 -3.74 -1.87 19.60
C GLU A 76 -2.82 -0.78 19.01
N ARG A 77 -3.38 0.44 18.84
CA ARG A 77 -2.72 1.57 18.17
C ARG A 77 -1.48 2.07 18.90
N VAL A 78 -1.42 1.95 20.23
CA VAL A 78 -0.27 2.41 21.01
C VAL A 78 0.97 1.58 20.69
N GLY A 79 0.86 0.26 20.70
CA GLY A 79 1.95 -0.63 20.36
C GLY A 79 2.31 -0.57 18.87
N LEU A 80 1.31 -0.47 17.99
CA LEU A 80 1.54 -0.26 16.55
C LEU A 80 2.33 1.03 16.31
N THR A 81 1.90 2.17 16.88
CA THR A 81 2.62 3.45 16.76
C THR A 81 4.07 3.31 17.22
N ARG A 82 4.27 2.73 18.42
CA ARG A 82 5.61 2.55 18.99
C ARG A 82 6.50 1.72 18.08
N ARG A 83 6.01 0.59 17.59
CA ARG A 83 6.80 -0.33 16.76
C ARG A 83 7.03 0.20 15.35
N LEU A 84 6.00 0.79 14.73
CA LEU A 84 6.09 1.36 13.39
C LEU A 84 6.99 2.61 13.34
N SER A 85 7.14 3.34 14.46
CA SER A 85 8.06 4.49 14.53
C SER A 85 9.54 4.11 14.34
N GLU A 86 9.89 2.85 14.50
CA GLU A 86 11.25 2.34 14.26
C GLU A 86 11.58 2.24 12.75
N ILE A 87 10.56 2.09 11.89
CA ILE A 87 10.71 1.89 10.44
C ILE A 87 10.02 2.96 9.58
N GLY A 88 9.28 3.87 10.20
CA GLY A 88 8.55 4.89 9.46
C GLY A 88 7.60 5.69 10.31
N GLN A 89 6.36 5.83 9.83
CA GLN A 89 5.33 6.61 10.52
C GLN A 89 3.95 6.01 10.24
N VAL A 90 3.09 6.00 11.25
CA VAL A 90 1.67 5.66 11.14
C VAL A 90 0.82 6.76 11.77
N GLN A 91 -0.32 7.05 11.17
CA GLN A 91 -1.25 8.07 11.67
C GLN A 91 -2.70 7.66 11.48
N VAL A 92 -3.61 8.43 12.06
CA VAL A 92 -5.03 8.35 11.73
C VAL A 92 -5.23 8.88 10.32
N GLN A 93 -6.10 8.21 9.55
CA GLN A 93 -6.47 8.65 8.21
C GLN A 93 -7.20 10.01 8.20
N PRO A 94 -7.13 10.77 7.09
CA PRO A 94 -6.38 10.50 5.87
C PRO A 94 -4.89 10.84 5.99
N LEU A 95 -4.07 10.23 5.13
CA LEU A 95 -2.70 10.66 4.89
C LEU A 95 -2.64 11.35 3.52
N PHE A 96 -2.07 12.56 3.49
CA PHE A 96 -1.82 13.32 2.28
C PHE A 96 -0.31 13.47 2.08
N LEU A 97 0.16 13.22 0.87
CA LEU A 97 1.58 13.37 0.53
C LEU A 97 1.74 13.75 -0.95
N GLU A 98 2.90 14.28 -1.27
CA GLU A 98 3.32 14.55 -2.64
C GLU A 98 4.68 13.91 -2.90
N LEU A 99 4.77 13.09 -3.94
CA LEU A 99 5.97 12.35 -4.33
C LEU A 99 6.16 12.48 -5.84
N GLU A 100 7.34 12.91 -6.27
CA GLU A 100 7.66 13.09 -7.69
C GLU A 100 6.57 13.88 -8.45
N GLY A 101 6.02 14.92 -7.81
CA GLY A 101 4.94 15.74 -8.35
C GLY A 101 3.55 15.07 -8.38
N CYS A 102 3.41 13.85 -7.87
CA CYS A 102 2.15 13.15 -7.73
C CYS A 102 1.53 13.44 -6.35
N ARG A 103 0.34 14.04 -6.34
CA ARG A 103 -0.43 14.35 -5.12
C ARG A 103 -1.26 13.14 -4.75
N ILE A 104 -1.03 12.59 -3.58
CA ILE A 104 -1.60 11.31 -3.13
C ILE A 104 -2.48 11.55 -1.90
N ALA A 105 -3.70 11.00 -1.92
CA ALA A 105 -4.52 10.81 -0.73
C ALA A 105 -4.62 9.33 -0.41
N MET A 106 -4.39 8.95 0.86
CA MET A 106 -4.58 7.58 1.34
C MET A 106 -5.58 7.56 2.48
N VAL A 107 -6.59 6.72 2.34
CA VAL A 107 -7.63 6.45 3.34
C VAL A 107 -7.77 4.93 3.52
N HIS A 108 -8.41 4.49 4.60
CA HIS A 108 -8.71 3.08 4.76
C HIS A 108 -10.10 2.75 4.21
N GLU A 109 -11.13 3.44 4.72
CA GLU A 109 -12.51 3.21 4.32
C GLU A 109 -12.84 3.86 2.95
N PRO A 110 -13.78 3.28 2.17
CA PRO A 110 -14.08 3.69 0.79
C PRO A 110 -14.91 4.99 0.69
N GLU A 111 -15.62 5.42 1.76
CA GLU A 111 -16.58 6.51 1.70
C GLU A 111 -16.03 7.83 1.13
N PRO A 112 -14.80 8.29 1.47
CA PRO A 112 -14.27 9.54 0.93
C PRO A 112 -13.60 9.41 -0.44
N VAL A 113 -13.38 8.19 -0.95
CA VAL A 113 -12.58 7.92 -2.16
C VAL A 113 -13.10 8.67 -3.37
N GLU A 114 -14.40 8.58 -3.64
CA GLU A 114 -15.00 9.24 -4.81
C GLU A 114 -14.91 10.76 -4.72
N ALA A 115 -15.08 11.32 -3.53
CA ALA A 115 -14.97 12.77 -3.31
C ALA A 115 -13.53 13.24 -3.56
N PHE A 116 -12.52 12.54 -3.06
CA PHE A 116 -11.12 12.86 -3.30
C PHE A 116 -10.76 12.71 -4.79
N ALA A 117 -11.18 11.62 -5.43
CA ALA A 117 -10.88 11.37 -6.83
C ALA A 117 -11.49 12.45 -7.78
N ARG A 118 -12.69 12.94 -7.45
CA ARG A 118 -13.37 14.00 -8.25
C ARG A 118 -12.93 15.41 -7.90
N SER A 119 -12.21 15.62 -6.81
CA SER A 119 -11.86 16.97 -6.31
C SER A 119 -10.92 17.74 -7.25
N GLY A 120 -10.14 17.05 -8.08
CA GLY A 120 -9.04 17.64 -8.84
C GLY A 120 -7.80 18.00 -8.01
N LEU A 121 -7.82 17.69 -6.69
CA LEU A 121 -6.72 17.98 -5.79
C LEU A 121 -5.67 16.86 -5.74
N TYR A 122 -6.02 15.65 -6.15
CA TYR A 122 -5.17 14.47 -6.09
C TYR A 122 -5.01 13.80 -7.43
N ASP A 123 -3.84 13.25 -7.66
CA ASP A 123 -3.49 12.50 -8.86
C ASP A 123 -3.62 10.99 -8.63
N LEU A 124 -3.60 10.58 -7.35
CA LEU A 124 -3.75 9.21 -6.91
C LEU A 124 -4.52 9.16 -5.58
N VAL A 125 -5.50 8.27 -5.48
CA VAL A 125 -6.20 7.92 -4.24
C VAL A 125 -5.96 6.44 -3.96
N ILE A 126 -5.44 6.13 -2.77
CA ILE A 126 -5.18 4.77 -2.31
C ILE A 126 -6.13 4.45 -1.16
N TYR A 127 -6.71 3.25 -1.14
CA TYR A 127 -7.58 2.81 -0.05
C TYR A 127 -7.53 1.29 0.17
N GLY A 128 -8.09 0.80 1.27
CA GLY A 128 -8.17 -0.61 1.63
C GLY A 128 -9.59 -1.08 1.94
N HIS A 129 -9.76 -1.78 3.07
CA HIS A 129 -11.03 -2.12 3.72
C HIS A 129 -11.95 -3.08 2.97
N THR A 130 -12.15 -2.91 1.67
CA THR A 130 -13.07 -3.75 0.88
C THR A 130 -12.51 -5.14 0.61
N HIS A 131 -11.22 -5.36 0.84
CA HIS A 131 -10.48 -6.57 0.52
C HIS A 131 -10.41 -6.91 -0.98
N GLN A 132 -10.95 -6.04 -1.84
CA GLN A 132 -11.02 -6.27 -3.28
C GLN A 132 -10.09 -5.35 -4.04
N GLN A 133 -9.37 -5.90 -5.00
CA GLN A 133 -8.54 -5.11 -5.90
C GLN A 133 -9.40 -4.14 -6.71
N GLU A 134 -8.96 -2.90 -6.78
CA GLU A 134 -9.52 -1.92 -7.69
C GLU A 134 -8.40 -1.10 -8.32
N LEU A 135 -8.47 -0.94 -9.62
CA LEU A 135 -7.65 0.01 -10.37
C LEU A 135 -8.52 0.67 -11.43
N ARG A 136 -8.83 1.94 -11.23
CA ARG A 136 -9.67 2.72 -12.14
C ARG A 136 -9.23 4.17 -12.19
N THR A 137 -9.70 4.89 -13.19
CA THR A 137 -9.45 6.33 -13.35
C THR A 137 -10.75 7.13 -13.19
N VAL A 138 -10.68 8.23 -12.45
CA VAL A 138 -11.76 9.20 -12.28
C VAL A 138 -11.24 10.56 -12.72
N GLY A 139 -11.66 11.03 -13.91
CA GLY A 139 -11.02 12.19 -14.52
C GLY A 139 -9.52 11.94 -14.77
N ALA A 140 -8.66 12.74 -14.16
CA ALA A 140 -7.19 12.56 -14.23
C ALA A 140 -6.63 11.78 -13.00
N CYS A 141 -7.47 11.48 -12.01
CA CYS A 141 -7.05 10.81 -10.78
C CYS A 141 -7.10 9.28 -10.95
N LEU A 142 -6.04 8.61 -10.54
CA LEU A 142 -5.99 7.15 -10.43
C LEU A 142 -6.52 6.74 -9.06
N VAL A 143 -7.38 5.72 -9.00
CA VAL A 143 -7.87 5.11 -7.75
C VAL A 143 -7.34 3.70 -7.66
N LEU A 144 -6.69 3.39 -6.55
CA LEU A 144 -6.06 2.10 -6.29
C LEU A 144 -6.52 1.51 -4.97
N ASN A 145 -7.02 0.28 -4.99
CA ASN A 145 -7.05 -0.62 -3.85
C ASN A 145 -6.14 -1.82 -4.18
N PRO A 146 -5.09 -2.08 -3.41
CA PRO A 146 -4.15 -3.19 -3.71
C PRO A 146 -4.78 -4.58 -3.49
N GLY A 147 -6.00 -4.64 -2.95
CA GLY A 147 -6.62 -5.86 -2.44
C GLY A 147 -6.16 -6.20 -1.02
N GLU A 148 -6.60 -7.32 -0.51
CA GLU A 148 -6.21 -7.80 0.82
C GLU A 148 -4.88 -8.57 0.78
N LEU A 149 -3.96 -8.20 1.67
CA LEU A 149 -2.74 -8.97 1.84
C LEU A 149 -3.00 -10.31 2.53
N CYS A 150 -3.95 -10.34 3.46
CA CYS A 150 -4.28 -11.55 4.22
C CYS A 150 -4.88 -12.69 3.39
N GLY A 151 -5.66 -12.40 2.36
CA GLY A 151 -6.35 -13.42 1.56
C GLY A 151 -7.52 -14.14 2.27
N TRP A 152 -8.03 -13.57 3.39
CA TRP A 152 -9.07 -14.22 4.19
C TRP A 152 -10.44 -14.26 3.54
N LEU A 153 -10.79 -13.21 2.78
CA LEU A 153 -12.13 -13.09 2.19
C LEU A 153 -12.17 -13.48 0.71
N THR A 154 -11.10 -13.17 -0.04
CA THR A 154 -11.07 -13.39 -1.50
C THR A 154 -10.26 -14.61 -1.91
N ASP A 155 -9.52 -15.23 -0.99
CA ASP A 155 -8.49 -16.26 -1.30
C ASP A 155 -7.48 -15.78 -2.37
N THR A 156 -7.29 -14.46 -2.47
CA THR A 156 -6.42 -13.84 -3.46
C THR A 156 -5.53 -12.78 -2.78
N PRO A 157 -4.50 -13.24 -2.04
CA PRO A 157 -3.61 -12.32 -1.34
C PRO A 157 -2.79 -11.52 -2.35
N THR A 158 -2.81 -10.19 -2.20
CA THR A 158 -2.14 -9.27 -3.12
C THR A 158 -1.51 -8.07 -2.42
N CYS A 159 -0.59 -7.43 -3.10
CA CYS A 159 -0.11 -6.09 -2.87
C CYS A 159 0.12 -5.39 -4.21
N ALA A 160 0.53 -4.13 -4.22
CA ALA A 160 0.79 -3.42 -5.45
C ALA A 160 2.15 -2.72 -5.43
N VAL A 161 2.67 -2.42 -6.62
CA VAL A 161 3.80 -1.50 -6.81
C VAL A 161 3.36 -0.40 -7.77
N ILE A 162 3.60 0.84 -7.36
CA ILE A 162 3.40 2.04 -8.19
C ILE A 162 4.76 2.54 -8.62
N THR A 163 4.89 2.90 -9.89
CA THR A 163 6.07 3.59 -10.42
C THR A 163 5.70 5.03 -10.77
N LEU A 164 6.42 5.98 -10.18
CA LEU A 164 6.27 7.42 -10.42
C LEU A 164 7.42 7.93 -11.30
N PRO A 165 7.21 9.00 -12.07
CA PRO A 165 6.02 9.85 -12.16
C PRO A 165 4.89 9.31 -13.04
N GLU A 166 5.08 8.23 -13.82
CA GLU A 166 4.13 7.72 -14.83
C GLU A 166 2.83 7.19 -14.22
N ARG A 167 2.82 6.89 -12.91
CA ARG A 167 1.71 6.30 -12.18
C ARG A 167 1.28 4.94 -12.74
N THR A 168 2.26 4.15 -13.20
CA THR A 168 1.99 2.78 -13.59
C THR A 168 1.84 1.91 -12.35
N VAL A 169 0.89 0.97 -12.38
CA VAL A 169 0.57 0.08 -11.25
C VAL A 169 0.70 -1.37 -11.68
N GLU A 170 1.42 -2.14 -10.88
CA GLU A 170 1.49 -3.59 -10.99
C GLU A 170 0.89 -4.22 -9.72
N ILE A 171 -0.11 -5.10 -9.89
CA ILE A 171 -0.66 -5.90 -8.79
C ILE A 171 0.11 -7.20 -8.69
N LEU A 172 0.66 -7.49 -7.53
CA LEU A 172 1.45 -8.68 -7.25
C LEU A 172 0.60 -9.73 -6.54
N SER A 173 0.55 -10.95 -7.08
CA SER A 173 -0.04 -12.09 -6.39
C SER A 173 0.95 -12.68 -5.39
N LEU A 174 0.47 -12.96 -4.17
CA LEU A 174 1.27 -13.49 -3.07
C LEU A 174 1.00 -15.00 -2.81
N ARG A 175 0.40 -15.70 -3.79
CA ARG A 175 0.16 -17.14 -3.72
C ARG A 175 1.44 -17.98 -3.80
#